data_f74fa835b4ede27f3ad30cb01a761018
#
_entry.id   f74fa835b4ede27f3ad30cb01a761018
#
_cell.length_a   1.000
_cell.length_b   1.000
_cell.length_c   1.000
_cell.angle_alpha   90.00
_cell.angle_beta   90.00
_cell.angle_gamma   90.00
#
_symmetry.space_group_name_H-M   'P 1'
#
loop_
_entity.id
_entity.type
_entity.pdbx_description
1 polymer ?
#
loop_
_entity_poly.entity_id
_entity_poly.type
_entity_poly.pdbx_seq_one_letter_code
_entity_poly.pdbx_strand_id
1 'polypeptide(L)'
;MPEAGVDSLLLYGLIAMMAHFLMSLGQTLFHRHLGHRRLGGRFFKNHIQFHHVHYSGDHVVSAHYLDNGDNNTLFFLMPVGVVVGLSYFFLRLDLLLVQLAVMSLSFCGHYYIDNQYHVAGSWLGRFSWFRRKQQLHFIHHRHGNCNFAVIDFFWDRFFGTYSSLELERLPLTSVALSRPRPTET
;
A
#
# COMPACT_ATOMS: atom_id res chain seq x y z
N MET A 1 -28.62 -32.42 0.30
CA MET A 1 -27.78 -31.57 -0.55
C MET A 1 -27.52 -30.16 0.02
N PRO A 2 -27.28 -29.96 1.31
CA PRO A 2 -26.87 -28.66 1.84
C PRO A 2 -25.34 -28.48 1.92
N GLU A 3 -24.54 -29.54 1.80
CA GLU A 3 -23.09 -29.47 2.06
C GLU A 3 -22.28 -28.82 0.95
N ALA A 4 -22.71 -28.94 -0.31
CA ALA A 4 -22.00 -28.34 -1.45
C ALA A 4 -21.89 -26.80 -1.40
N GLY A 5 -22.79 -26.12 -0.67
CA GLY A 5 -22.78 -24.66 -0.56
C GLY A 5 -21.76 -24.13 0.46
N VAL A 6 -21.56 -24.83 1.57
CA VAL A 6 -20.62 -24.43 2.64
C VAL A 6 -19.18 -24.59 2.15
N ASP A 7 -18.86 -25.71 1.51
CA ASP A 7 -17.52 -25.97 0.96
C ASP A 7 -17.14 -24.93 -0.11
N SER A 8 -18.10 -24.51 -0.93
CA SER A 8 -17.88 -23.48 -1.94
C SER A 8 -17.59 -22.11 -1.32
N LEU A 9 -18.32 -21.71 -0.26
CA LEU A 9 -18.11 -20.45 0.45
C LEU A 9 -16.74 -20.41 1.14
N LEU A 10 -16.34 -21.51 1.78
CA LEU A 10 -15.01 -21.64 2.39
C LEU A 10 -13.91 -21.51 1.33
N LEU A 11 -14.09 -22.14 0.17
CA LEU A 11 -13.12 -22.05 -0.92
C LEU A 11 -13.02 -20.62 -1.49
N TYR A 12 -14.15 -19.93 -1.70
CA TYR A 12 -14.14 -18.52 -2.11
C TYR A 12 -13.43 -17.64 -1.08
N GLY A 13 -13.68 -17.85 0.22
CA GLY A 13 -13.01 -17.14 1.30
C GLY A 13 -11.49 -17.36 1.30
N LEU A 14 -11.06 -18.60 1.09
CA LEU A 14 -9.63 -18.95 1.00
C LEU A 14 -8.96 -18.28 -0.20
N ILE A 15 -9.56 -18.36 -1.39
CA ILE A 15 -9.04 -17.70 -2.60
C ILE A 15 -8.99 -16.18 -2.41
N ALA A 16 -10.03 -15.58 -1.83
CA ALA A 16 -10.06 -14.15 -1.56
C ALA A 16 -8.92 -13.73 -0.61
N MET A 17 -8.73 -14.47 0.47
CA MET A 17 -7.65 -14.21 1.43
C MET A 17 -6.27 -14.34 0.78
N MET A 18 -6.03 -15.43 0.05
CA MET A 18 -4.76 -15.64 -0.66
C MET A 18 -4.50 -14.56 -1.71
N ALA A 19 -5.51 -14.18 -2.48
CA ALA A 19 -5.41 -13.12 -3.49
C ALA A 19 -5.01 -11.78 -2.84
N HIS A 20 -5.64 -11.41 -1.73
CA HIS A 20 -5.27 -10.21 -0.97
C HIS A 20 -3.84 -10.29 -0.45
N PHE A 21 -3.44 -11.39 0.19
CA PHE A 21 -2.08 -11.55 0.72
C PHE A 21 -1.02 -11.53 -0.38
N LEU A 22 -1.26 -12.15 -1.53
CA LEU A 22 -0.34 -12.10 -2.67
C LEU A 22 -0.17 -10.66 -3.20
N MET A 23 -1.27 -9.91 -3.32
CA MET A 23 -1.20 -8.49 -3.73
C MET A 23 -0.44 -7.65 -2.71
N SER A 24 -0.75 -7.78 -1.44
CA SER A 24 -0.11 -7.04 -0.36
C SER A 24 1.39 -7.36 -0.25
N LEU A 25 1.76 -8.65 -0.37
CA LEU A 25 3.15 -9.08 -0.45
C LEU A 25 3.86 -8.47 -1.67
N GLY A 26 3.25 -8.59 -2.84
CA GLY A 26 3.80 -8.06 -4.09
C GLY A 26 4.05 -6.54 -3.99
N GLN A 27 3.09 -5.78 -3.46
CA GLN A 27 3.24 -4.34 -3.24
C GLN A 27 4.37 -4.02 -2.26
N THR A 28 4.47 -4.74 -1.15
CA THR A 28 5.55 -4.54 -0.16
C THR A 28 6.93 -4.83 -0.78
N LEU A 29 7.07 -5.94 -1.53
CA LEU A 29 8.33 -6.29 -2.18
C LEU A 29 8.70 -5.31 -3.30
N PHE A 30 7.73 -4.87 -4.13
CA PHE A 30 7.98 -3.89 -5.17
C PHE A 30 8.35 -2.53 -4.61
N HIS A 31 7.64 -2.08 -3.58
CA HIS A 31 7.98 -0.88 -2.87
C HIS A 31 9.42 -0.93 -2.38
N ARG A 32 9.80 -2.01 -1.67
CA ARG A 32 11.15 -2.20 -1.12
C ARG A 32 12.24 -2.32 -2.19
N HIS A 33 12.01 -3.14 -3.23
CA HIS A 33 13.06 -3.54 -4.16
C HIS A 33 13.08 -2.76 -5.45
N LEU A 34 11.94 -2.23 -5.90
CA LEU A 34 11.86 -1.39 -7.09
C LEU A 34 11.64 0.08 -6.74
N GLY A 35 10.82 0.38 -5.71
CA GLY A 35 10.61 1.75 -5.25
C GLY A 35 11.87 2.38 -4.66
N HIS A 36 12.61 1.64 -3.84
CA HIS A 36 13.78 2.14 -3.12
C HIS A 36 15.15 1.78 -3.72
N ARG A 37 15.20 1.09 -4.86
CA ARG A 37 16.46 0.73 -5.52
C ARG A 37 16.47 1.18 -6.97
N ARG A 38 17.62 1.65 -7.44
CA ARG A 38 17.82 2.14 -8.82
C ARG A 38 17.43 1.12 -9.89
N LEU A 39 17.44 -0.18 -9.56
CA LEU A 39 16.94 -1.26 -10.44
C LEU A 39 15.48 -1.09 -10.84
N GLY A 40 14.68 -0.38 -10.05
CA GLY A 40 13.28 -0.06 -10.35
C GLY A 40 13.10 0.97 -11.48
N GLY A 41 14.18 1.58 -11.98
CA GLY A 41 14.14 2.48 -13.12
C GLY A 41 13.18 3.65 -12.93
N ARG A 42 12.12 3.72 -13.74
CA ARG A 42 11.08 4.74 -13.66
C ARG A 42 10.32 4.71 -12.32
N PHE A 43 10.00 3.52 -11.82
CA PHE A 43 9.32 3.38 -10.53
C PHE A 43 10.15 3.96 -9.37
N PHE A 44 11.48 3.69 -9.35
CA PHE A 44 12.39 4.31 -8.39
C PHE A 44 12.41 5.83 -8.51
N LYS A 45 12.46 6.37 -9.74
CA LYS A 45 12.45 7.83 -9.95
C LYS A 45 11.17 8.45 -9.40
N ASN A 46 10.02 7.89 -9.73
CA ASN A 46 8.74 8.39 -9.27
C ASN A 46 8.61 8.29 -7.75
N HIS A 47 9.08 7.19 -7.17
CA HIS A 47 8.95 6.96 -5.74
C HIS A 47 9.95 7.78 -4.91
N ILE A 48 11.25 7.66 -5.18
CA ILE A 48 12.28 8.34 -4.39
C ILE A 48 12.48 9.80 -4.80
N GLN A 49 12.62 10.06 -6.12
CA GLN A 49 13.01 11.39 -6.59
C GLN A 49 11.83 12.37 -6.66
N PHE A 50 10.61 11.86 -6.66
CA PHE A 50 9.42 12.69 -6.60
C PHE A 50 8.67 12.53 -5.28
N HIS A 51 8.09 11.35 -5.00
CA HIS A 51 7.20 11.13 -3.87
C HIS A 51 7.91 11.37 -2.52
N HIS A 52 9.06 10.73 -2.25
CA HIS A 52 9.82 10.95 -1.01
C HIS A 52 10.44 12.33 -0.90
N VAL A 53 10.81 12.97 -2.01
CA VAL A 53 11.30 14.36 -1.98
C VAL A 53 10.18 15.31 -1.63
N HIS A 54 8.99 15.08 -2.22
CA HIS A 54 7.84 15.95 -2.02
C HIS A 54 7.25 15.81 -0.62
N TYR A 55 7.15 14.58 -0.14
CA TYR A 55 6.64 14.23 1.20
C TYR A 55 7.80 13.90 2.16
N SER A 56 8.67 14.86 2.45
CA SER A 56 9.88 14.67 3.26
C SER A 56 9.88 15.47 4.55
N GLY A 57 10.62 15.02 5.55
CA GLY A 57 10.80 15.70 6.83
C GLY A 57 9.48 15.94 7.56
N ASP A 58 9.14 17.21 7.81
CA ASP A 58 7.89 17.62 8.46
C ASP A 58 6.76 17.90 7.48
N HIS A 59 7.02 17.79 6.17
CA HIS A 59 6.06 18.08 5.10
C HIS A 59 5.48 16.79 4.49
N VAL A 60 5.02 15.87 5.34
CA VAL A 60 4.49 14.57 4.92
C VAL A 60 3.03 14.60 4.47
N VAL A 61 2.35 15.75 4.57
CA VAL A 61 0.96 15.95 4.14
C VAL A 61 0.80 17.24 3.34
N SER A 62 -0.17 17.24 2.42
CA SER A 62 -0.58 18.40 1.61
C SER A 62 -2.11 18.50 1.55
N ALA A 63 -2.65 19.63 1.09
CA ALA A 63 -4.11 19.80 0.96
C ALA A 63 -4.73 18.79 -0.02
N HIS A 64 -4.00 18.42 -1.06
CA HIS A 64 -4.37 17.40 -2.04
C HIS A 64 -3.17 16.49 -2.26
N TYR A 65 -3.42 15.21 -2.59
CA TYR A 65 -2.34 14.31 -2.98
C TYR A 65 -1.64 14.85 -4.24
N LEU A 66 -0.33 14.91 -4.19
CA LEU A 66 0.49 15.39 -5.29
C LEU A 66 1.07 14.19 -6.03
N ASP A 67 0.63 14.02 -7.25
CA ASP A 67 1.07 13.00 -8.19
C ASP A 67 1.88 13.67 -9.31
N ASN A 68 2.92 13.01 -9.79
CA ASN A 68 3.70 13.46 -10.95
C ASN A 68 3.04 13.11 -12.29
N GLY A 69 1.83 12.57 -12.27
CA GLY A 69 1.10 12.11 -13.46
C GLY A 69 1.63 10.80 -14.07
N ASP A 70 2.65 10.21 -13.48
CA ASP A 70 3.23 8.96 -13.96
C ASP A 70 2.46 7.75 -13.41
N ASN A 71 1.93 6.93 -14.33
CA ASN A 71 1.20 5.74 -13.96
C ASN A 71 2.14 4.56 -13.63
N ASN A 72 2.34 4.31 -12.34
CA ASN A 72 3.12 3.17 -11.85
C ASN A 72 2.35 1.84 -11.88
N THR A 73 1.07 1.84 -12.25
CA THR A 73 0.20 0.65 -12.30
C THR A 73 0.79 -0.44 -13.21
N LEU A 74 1.45 -0.05 -14.31
CA LEU A 74 2.07 -1.00 -15.25
C LEU A 74 3.09 -1.93 -14.59
N PHE A 75 3.80 -1.48 -13.56
CA PHE A 75 4.77 -2.31 -12.83
C PHE A 75 4.10 -3.46 -12.08
N PHE A 76 2.83 -3.29 -11.71
CA PHE A 76 2.05 -4.33 -11.01
C PHE A 76 1.28 -5.24 -11.97
N LEU A 77 1.00 -4.80 -13.19
CA LEU A 77 0.25 -5.61 -14.16
C LEU A 77 1.01 -6.86 -14.60
N MET A 78 2.33 -6.77 -14.76
CA MET A 78 3.13 -7.93 -15.18
C MET A 78 3.05 -9.10 -14.17
N PRO A 79 3.41 -8.92 -12.87
CA PRO A 79 3.32 -10.01 -11.90
C PRO A 79 1.88 -10.46 -11.64
N VAL A 80 0.91 -9.55 -11.68
CA VAL A 80 -0.51 -9.91 -11.61
C VAL A 80 -0.89 -10.80 -12.78
N GLY A 81 -0.48 -10.44 -14.01
CA GLY A 81 -0.72 -11.25 -15.21
C GLY A 81 -0.10 -12.64 -15.12
N VAL A 82 1.10 -12.77 -14.55
CA VAL A 82 1.73 -14.09 -14.31
C VAL A 82 0.91 -14.91 -13.31
N VAL A 83 0.54 -14.33 -12.16
CA VAL A 83 -0.26 -15.04 -11.14
C VAL A 83 -1.61 -15.48 -11.71
N VAL A 84 -2.32 -14.59 -12.39
CA VAL A 84 -3.62 -14.87 -13.01
C VAL A 84 -3.48 -15.92 -14.12
N GLY A 85 -2.47 -15.80 -14.98
CA GLY A 85 -2.20 -16.76 -16.04
C GLY A 85 -1.91 -18.16 -15.51
N LEU A 86 -1.10 -18.28 -14.44
CA LEU A 86 -0.88 -19.56 -13.77
C LEU A 86 -2.18 -20.10 -13.14
N SER A 87 -2.92 -19.23 -12.45
CA SER A 87 -4.18 -19.62 -11.80
C SER A 87 -5.23 -20.13 -12.81
N TYR A 88 -5.24 -19.60 -14.04
CA TYR A 88 -6.15 -20.02 -15.10
C TYR A 88 -6.06 -21.53 -15.41
N PHE A 89 -4.89 -22.13 -15.27
CA PHE A 89 -4.72 -23.57 -15.52
C PHE A 89 -5.18 -24.48 -14.37
N PHE A 90 -5.37 -23.90 -13.17
CA PHE A 90 -5.66 -24.69 -11.96
C PHE A 90 -7.01 -24.35 -11.31
N LEU A 91 -7.51 -23.13 -11.53
CA LEU A 91 -8.74 -22.69 -10.90
C LEU A 91 -9.95 -22.80 -11.85
N ARG A 92 -11.08 -23.15 -11.28
CA ARG A 92 -12.38 -22.98 -11.94
C ARG A 92 -12.62 -21.50 -12.21
N LEU A 93 -13.42 -21.21 -13.24
CA LEU A 93 -13.68 -19.84 -13.67
C LEU A 93 -14.25 -18.94 -12.55
N ASP A 94 -15.16 -19.46 -11.74
CA ASP A 94 -15.76 -18.72 -10.63
C ASP A 94 -14.70 -18.31 -9.56
N LEU A 95 -13.77 -19.21 -9.24
CA LEU A 95 -12.65 -18.93 -8.33
C LEU A 95 -11.67 -17.93 -8.92
N LEU A 96 -11.39 -18.04 -10.21
CA LEU A 96 -10.54 -17.07 -10.93
C LEU A 96 -11.17 -15.67 -10.93
N LEU A 97 -12.49 -15.57 -11.11
CA LEU A 97 -13.20 -14.30 -11.03
C LEU A 97 -13.14 -13.69 -9.62
N VAL A 98 -13.28 -14.50 -8.56
CA VAL A 98 -13.08 -14.05 -7.17
C VAL A 98 -11.65 -13.55 -6.97
N GLN A 99 -10.65 -14.32 -7.44
CA GLN A 99 -9.25 -13.91 -7.35
C GLN A 99 -9.01 -12.56 -8.03
N LEU A 100 -9.46 -12.37 -9.26
CA LEU A 100 -9.32 -11.13 -10.02
C LEU A 100 -10.00 -9.95 -9.31
N ALA A 101 -11.22 -10.13 -8.83
CA ALA A 101 -11.97 -9.10 -8.13
C ALA A 101 -11.21 -8.66 -6.85
N VAL A 102 -10.75 -9.62 -6.05
CA VAL A 102 -10.04 -9.31 -4.79
C VAL A 102 -8.67 -8.70 -5.06
N MET A 103 -7.92 -9.17 -6.05
CA MET A 103 -6.63 -8.55 -6.43
C MET A 103 -6.83 -7.11 -6.87
N SER A 104 -7.85 -6.83 -7.67
CA SER A 104 -8.18 -5.47 -8.13
C SER A 104 -8.60 -4.56 -6.96
N LEU A 105 -9.49 -5.03 -6.09
CA LEU A 105 -9.91 -4.30 -4.90
C LEU A 105 -8.75 -4.04 -3.94
N SER A 106 -7.89 -5.04 -3.75
CA SER A 106 -6.68 -4.90 -2.92
C SER A 106 -5.74 -3.86 -3.49
N PHE A 107 -5.46 -3.90 -4.79
CA PHE A 107 -4.63 -2.90 -5.46
C PHE A 107 -5.19 -1.48 -5.31
N CYS A 108 -6.46 -1.29 -5.66
CA CYS A 108 -7.13 0.01 -5.54
C CYS A 108 -7.16 0.51 -4.08
N GLY A 109 -7.42 -0.40 -3.14
CA GLY A 109 -7.42 -0.10 -1.71
C GLY A 109 -6.05 0.36 -1.21
N HIS A 110 -4.96 -0.32 -1.59
CA HIS A 110 -3.61 0.08 -1.22
C HIS A 110 -3.24 1.44 -1.82
N TYR A 111 -3.52 1.65 -3.10
CA TYR A 111 -3.26 2.93 -3.76
C TYR A 111 -4.05 4.06 -3.11
N TYR A 112 -5.33 3.85 -2.85
CA TYR A 112 -6.17 4.84 -2.19
C TYR A 112 -5.69 5.18 -0.77
N ILE A 113 -5.37 4.17 0.04
CA ILE A 113 -4.91 4.36 1.42
C ILE A 113 -3.56 5.08 1.46
N ASP A 114 -2.63 4.72 0.58
CA ASP A 114 -1.33 5.37 0.44
C ASP A 114 -1.49 6.87 0.15
N ASN A 115 -2.30 7.21 -0.83
CA ASN A 115 -2.61 8.60 -1.15
C ASN A 115 -3.24 9.33 0.05
N GLN A 116 -4.17 8.69 0.76
CA GLN A 116 -4.86 9.28 1.90
C GLN A 116 -3.94 9.53 3.11
N TYR A 117 -2.82 8.82 3.22
CA TYR A 117 -1.81 9.12 4.25
C TYR A 117 -1.22 10.52 4.08
N HIS A 118 -1.13 11.00 2.86
CA HIS A 118 -0.54 12.30 2.50
C HIS A 118 -1.56 13.44 2.37
N VAL A 119 -2.85 13.20 2.61
CA VAL A 119 -3.89 14.23 2.54
C VAL A 119 -4.18 14.79 3.92
N ALA A 120 -3.96 16.09 4.10
CA ALA A 120 -4.31 16.81 5.31
C ALA A 120 -5.84 16.80 5.53
N GLY A 121 -6.28 16.38 6.72
CA GLY A 121 -7.72 16.30 7.02
C GLY A 121 -8.45 15.14 6.34
N SER A 122 -7.74 14.11 5.87
CA SER A 122 -8.36 12.89 5.34
C SER A 122 -9.45 12.38 6.28
N TRP A 123 -10.65 12.07 5.72
CA TRP A 123 -11.77 11.53 6.49
C TRP A 123 -11.44 10.22 7.19
N LEU A 124 -10.44 9.46 6.67
CA LEU A 124 -9.93 8.24 7.29
C LEU A 124 -9.20 8.53 8.61
N GLY A 125 -8.71 9.75 8.81
CA GLY A 125 -8.05 10.17 10.04
C GLY A 125 -8.91 10.06 11.31
N ARG A 126 -10.25 9.92 11.18
CA ARG A 126 -11.14 9.63 12.32
C ARG A 126 -10.92 8.23 12.91
N PHE A 127 -10.38 7.27 12.14
CA PHE A 127 -10.15 5.90 12.58
C PHE A 127 -8.76 5.72 13.19
N SER A 128 -8.68 5.10 14.37
CA SER A 128 -7.41 4.86 15.06
C SER A 128 -6.47 3.94 14.27
N TRP A 129 -7.02 2.92 13.60
CA TRP A 129 -6.23 2.01 12.75
C TRP A 129 -5.53 2.75 11.61
N PHE A 130 -6.22 3.71 10.98
CA PHE A 130 -5.65 4.52 9.89
C PHE A 130 -4.54 5.43 10.42
N ARG A 131 -4.79 6.19 11.50
CA ARG A 131 -3.76 7.07 12.11
C ARG A 131 -2.50 6.31 12.47
N ARG A 132 -2.65 5.09 13.05
CA ARG A 132 -1.50 4.25 13.38
C ARG A 132 -0.70 3.84 12.14
N LYS A 133 -1.37 3.42 11.08
CA LYS A 133 -0.72 3.03 9.81
C LYS A 133 -0.09 4.24 9.13
N GLN A 134 -0.75 5.39 9.12
CA GLN A 134 -0.22 6.66 8.64
C GLN A 134 1.08 7.04 9.36
N GLN A 135 1.15 6.91 10.67
CA GLN A 135 2.38 7.16 11.44
C GLN A 135 3.52 6.23 11.02
N LEU A 136 3.25 4.93 10.84
CA LEU A 136 4.24 3.97 10.35
C LEU A 136 4.75 4.34 8.95
N HIS A 137 3.85 4.80 8.08
CA HIS A 137 4.19 5.28 6.74
C HIS A 137 5.04 6.56 6.80
N PHE A 138 4.76 7.49 7.72
CA PHE A 138 5.60 8.68 7.91
C PHE A 138 6.99 8.36 8.48
N ILE A 139 7.11 7.34 9.32
CA ILE A 139 8.43 6.82 9.74
C ILE A 139 9.19 6.31 8.51
N HIS A 140 8.51 5.62 7.59
CA HIS A 140 9.08 5.20 6.31
C HIS A 140 9.62 6.39 5.50
N HIS A 141 8.85 7.46 5.35
CA HIS A 141 9.28 8.67 4.64
C HIS A 141 10.51 9.34 5.25
N ARG A 142 10.68 9.27 6.57
CA ARG A 142 11.86 9.84 7.25
C ARG A 142 13.10 8.98 7.14
N HIS A 143 12.94 7.66 7.20
CA HIS A 143 14.08 6.73 7.29
C HIS A 143 14.32 5.94 5.99
N GLY A 144 13.30 5.70 5.17
CA GLY A 144 13.41 5.04 3.85
C GLY A 144 13.84 3.57 3.85
N ASN A 145 14.20 2.99 5.00
CA ASN A 145 14.71 1.63 5.14
C ASN A 145 13.82 0.71 5.98
N CYS A 146 12.65 1.17 6.38
CA CYS A 146 11.70 0.43 7.22
C CYS A 146 10.26 0.71 6.76
N ASN A 147 9.31 -0.11 7.24
CA ASN A 147 7.87 0.07 7.03
C ASN A 147 7.46 0.22 5.55
N PHE A 148 7.90 -0.71 4.71
CA PHE A 148 7.61 -0.69 3.27
C PHE A 148 6.17 -1.05 2.92
N ALA A 149 5.45 -1.75 3.82
CA ALA A 149 4.05 -2.05 3.60
C ALA A 149 3.17 -0.80 3.73
N VAL A 150 2.10 -0.73 2.92
CA VAL A 150 1.11 0.36 3.00
C VAL A 150 0.00 0.01 3.99
N ILE A 151 -0.58 -1.19 3.87
CA ILE A 151 -1.70 -1.63 4.71
C ILE A 151 -1.27 -2.72 5.69
N ASP A 152 -0.60 -3.76 5.20
CA ASP A 152 -0.31 -4.96 5.96
C ASP A 152 1.12 -4.95 6.51
N PHE A 153 1.39 -4.09 7.47
CA PHE A 153 2.68 -4.01 8.17
C PHE A 153 3.12 -5.31 8.86
N PHE A 154 2.31 -6.36 8.75
CA PHE A 154 2.71 -7.72 9.04
C PHE A 154 3.91 -8.15 8.18
N TRP A 155 3.96 -7.76 6.90
CA TRP A 155 5.08 -8.07 6.02
C TRP A 155 6.38 -7.41 6.49
N ASP A 156 6.32 -6.19 7.00
CA ASP A 156 7.51 -5.56 7.58
C ASP A 156 8.00 -6.30 8.82
N ARG A 157 7.11 -6.82 9.66
CA ARG A 157 7.49 -7.68 10.79
C ARG A 157 8.13 -8.97 10.30
N PHE A 158 7.54 -9.61 9.30
CA PHE A 158 8.05 -10.85 8.72
C PHE A 158 9.45 -10.67 8.11
N PHE A 159 9.70 -9.55 7.42
CA PHE A 159 10.98 -9.23 6.79
C PHE A 159 11.97 -8.49 7.70
N GLY A 160 11.63 -8.26 8.97
CA GLY A 160 12.49 -7.54 9.92
C GLY A 160 12.67 -6.05 9.60
N THR A 161 11.75 -5.45 8.85
CA THR A 161 11.79 -4.03 8.46
C THR A 161 10.79 -3.16 9.23
N TYR A 162 10.07 -3.72 10.18
CA TYR A 162 9.12 -2.98 11.00
C TYR A 162 9.83 -2.07 12.01
N SER A 163 9.45 -0.80 12.05
CA SER A 163 9.93 0.17 13.04
C SER A 163 8.76 0.99 13.60
N SER A 164 8.68 1.10 14.92
CA SER A 164 7.71 1.94 15.63
C SER A 164 8.38 2.88 16.63
N LEU A 165 9.71 2.99 16.61
CA LEU A 165 10.50 3.71 17.63
C LEU A 165 10.14 5.20 17.78
N GLU A 166 9.58 5.81 16.74
CA GLU A 166 9.10 7.20 16.80
C GLU A 166 7.64 7.34 17.21
N LEU A 167 6.82 6.28 17.15
CA LEU A 167 5.42 6.33 17.56
C LEU A 167 5.26 6.68 19.04
N GLU A 168 6.23 6.31 19.86
CA GLU A 168 6.25 6.58 21.30
C GLU A 168 6.65 8.04 21.63
N ARG A 169 7.28 8.75 20.68
CA ARG A 169 7.81 10.10 20.86
C ARG A 169 6.96 11.20 20.25
N LEU A 170 6.04 10.89 19.35
CA LEU A 170 5.19 11.88 18.68
C LEU A 170 3.84 11.98 19.38
N PRO A 171 3.47 13.16 19.93
CA PRO A 171 2.10 13.38 20.38
C PRO A 171 1.16 13.29 19.18
N LEU A 172 0.05 12.57 19.35
CA LEU A 172 -0.98 12.31 18.31
C LEU A 172 -1.55 13.61 17.68
N THR A 173 -1.37 14.74 18.35
CA THR A 173 -1.81 16.08 17.93
C THR A 173 -0.89 16.77 16.91
N SER A 174 0.38 16.39 16.81
CA SER A 174 1.32 17.05 15.89
C SER A 174 1.11 16.69 14.41
N VAL A 175 0.54 15.54 14.14
CA VAL A 175 0.24 15.08 12.77
C VAL A 175 -0.96 15.80 12.15
N ALA A 176 -1.87 16.33 12.97
CA ALA A 176 -3.09 17.00 12.51
C ALA A 176 -2.90 18.50 12.18
N LEU A 177 -1.75 19.11 12.51
CA LEU A 177 -1.56 20.56 12.49
C LEU A 177 -0.41 21.05 11.59
N SER A 178 0.17 20.24 10.73
CA SER A 178 1.11 20.75 9.72
C SER A 178 0.33 21.65 8.73
N ARG A 179 0.48 22.96 8.90
CA ARG A 179 -0.11 23.96 7.99
C ARG A 179 0.43 23.71 6.58
N PRO A 180 -0.43 23.78 5.54
CA PRO A 180 0.04 23.72 4.18
C PRO A 180 1.03 24.87 3.91
N ARG A 181 2.10 24.57 3.18
CA ARG A 181 3.02 25.59 2.68
C ARG A 181 2.22 26.59 1.83
N PRO A 182 2.40 27.93 1.98
CA PRO A 182 1.82 28.88 1.05
C PRO A 182 2.28 28.51 -0.37
N THR A 183 1.35 28.37 -1.30
CA THR A 183 1.66 28.24 -2.71
C THR A 183 2.38 29.51 -3.15
N GLU A 184 3.66 29.39 -3.48
CA GLU A 184 4.35 30.47 -4.20
C GLU A 184 3.65 30.56 -5.56
N THR A 185 2.97 31.70 -5.76
CA THR A 185 2.33 32.10 -7.01
C THR A 185 3.41 32.56 -7.99
#